data_c4098cd539db35cbcbae03f6fa1ff114
#
_entry.id   c4098cd539db35cbcbae03f6fa1ff114
#
_cell.length_a   1.000
_cell.length_b   1.000
_cell.length_c   1.000
_cell.angle_alpha   90.00
_cell.angle_beta   90.00
_cell.angle_gamma   90.00
#
_symmetry.space_group_name_H-M   'P 1'
#
loop_
_entity.id
_entity.type
_entity.pdbx_description
1 polymer ?
#
loop_
_entity_poly.entity_id
_entity_poly.type
_entity_poly.pdbx_seq_one_letter_code
_entity_poly.pdbx_strand_id
1 'polypeptide(L)'
;MVDVCDNTGAKAAMVVNVYKGSTSRHGKKRLKTARIGDIVLVTVKKSLPNSEFSGGADRKERSKRRKAKAVVVRMRAPTRRHDGSYVRFDSNAVVLLDERDEPRGTRIFGAVARELREKNFMKIVSLAEEVV
;
A
#
# COMPACT_ATOMS: atom_id res chain seq x y z
N MET A 1 -9.20 -3.48 -6.38
CA MET A 1 -7.93 -4.26 -6.38
C MET A 1 -6.76 -3.34 -6.66
N VAL A 2 -5.66 -3.61 -6.01
CA VAL A 2 -4.40 -2.86 -6.19
C VAL A 2 -3.26 -3.85 -6.45
N ASP A 3 -2.24 -3.40 -7.15
CA ASP A 3 -1.04 -4.20 -7.39
C ASP A 3 -0.09 -4.10 -6.19
N VAL A 4 0.63 -5.17 -5.92
CA VAL A 4 1.71 -5.17 -4.93
C VAL A 4 3.03 -5.12 -5.69
N CYS A 5 3.82 -4.08 -5.44
CA CYS A 5 5.03 -3.79 -6.23
C CYS A 5 6.34 -4.15 -5.51
N ASP A 6 6.29 -5.01 -4.51
CA ASP A 6 7.47 -5.49 -3.80
C ASP A 6 7.79 -6.97 -4.11
N ASN A 7 8.88 -7.46 -3.55
CA ASN A 7 9.36 -8.83 -3.77
C ASN A 7 8.92 -9.82 -2.66
N THR A 8 7.87 -9.52 -1.92
CA THR A 8 7.34 -10.40 -0.86
C THR A 8 6.60 -11.63 -1.40
N GLY A 9 6.35 -11.69 -2.70
CA GLY A 9 5.59 -12.76 -3.33
C GLY A 9 4.11 -12.45 -3.55
N ALA A 10 3.56 -11.43 -2.90
CA ALA A 10 2.21 -10.96 -3.20
C ALA A 10 2.19 -10.21 -4.53
N LYS A 11 1.17 -10.42 -5.35
CA LYS A 11 1.01 -9.76 -6.65
C LYS A 11 -0.14 -8.78 -6.69
N ALA A 12 -1.29 -9.17 -6.15
CA ALA A 12 -2.47 -8.33 -6.11
C ALA A 12 -3.16 -8.43 -4.76
N ALA A 13 -3.72 -7.35 -4.31
CA ALA A 13 -4.42 -7.27 -3.03
C ALA A 13 -5.70 -6.43 -3.16
N MET A 14 -6.58 -6.59 -2.20
CA MET A 14 -7.78 -5.78 -2.07
C MET A 14 -7.68 -4.92 -0.81
N VAL A 15 -7.92 -3.63 -0.95
CA VAL A 15 -7.97 -2.72 0.20
C VAL A 15 -9.24 -2.96 0.99
N VAL A 16 -9.08 -3.29 2.27
CA VAL A 16 -10.19 -3.60 3.18
C VAL A 16 -10.51 -2.42 4.08
N ASN A 17 -9.48 -1.71 4.56
CA ASN A 17 -9.63 -0.57 5.46
C ASN A 17 -8.54 0.46 5.22
N VAL A 18 -8.86 1.71 5.54
CA VAL A 18 -7.91 2.82 5.48
C VAL A 18 -7.69 3.34 6.89
N TYR A 19 -6.44 3.34 7.36
CA TYR A 19 -6.08 3.82 8.68
C TYR A 19 -5.99 5.35 8.72
N LYS A 20 -7.17 5.99 8.73
CA LYS A 20 -7.30 7.43 8.96
C LYS A 20 -8.19 7.66 10.15
N GLY A 21 -7.82 8.60 11.01
CA GLY A 21 -8.65 9.01 12.12
C GLY A 21 -10.05 9.43 11.67
N SER A 22 -11.05 9.12 12.45
CA SER A 22 -12.41 9.61 12.22
C SER A 22 -12.46 11.09 12.56
N THR A 23 -12.72 11.93 11.58
CA THR A 23 -12.82 13.39 11.76
C THR A 23 -14.25 13.90 11.72
N SER A 24 -15.23 13.05 11.99
CA SER A 24 -16.61 13.49 11.99
C SER A 24 -16.99 14.17 13.29
N ARG A 25 -16.81 15.48 13.36
CA ARG A 25 -17.38 16.30 14.44
C ARG A 25 -18.91 16.43 14.38
N HIS A 26 -19.57 16.04 13.29
CA HIS A 26 -20.98 16.29 13.05
C HIS A 26 -21.76 15.07 12.54
N GLY A 27 -21.37 13.86 12.94
CA GLY A 27 -22.13 12.65 12.64
C GLY A 27 -22.19 12.23 11.16
N LYS A 28 -21.65 13.01 10.24
CA LYS A 28 -21.56 12.62 8.81
C LYS A 28 -20.38 11.69 8.62
N LYS A 29 -20.67 10.43 8.32
CA LYS A 29 -19.64 9.47 7.91
C LYS A 29 -19.00 9.93 6.60
N ARG A 30 -17.79 10.48 6.68
CA ARG A 30 -16.98 10.71 5.49
C ARG A 30 -16.44 9.38 4.99
N LEU A 31 -16.59 9.12 3.70
CA LEU A 31 -15.93 7.99 3.07
C LEU A 31 -14.42 8.14 3.25
N LYS A 32 -13.80 7.11 3.80
CA LYS A 32 -12.35 7.07 3.95
C LYS A 32 -11.74 6.74 2.60
N THR A 33 -11.03 7.67 2.01
CA THR A 33 -10.25 7.45 0.78
C THR A 33 -8.77 7.43 1.08
N ALA A 34 -8.05 6.48 0.52
CA ALA A 34 -6.60 6.40 0.63
C ALA A 34 -5.95 7.30 -0.42
N ARG A 35 -4.86 7.95 -0.03
CA ARG A 35 -3.99 8.74 -0.90
C ARG A 35 -2.57 8.21 -0.82
N ILE A 36 -1.68 8.72 -1.65
CA ILE A 36 -0.26 8.36 -1.60
C ILE A 36 0.31 8.62 -0.20
N GLY A 37 0.99 7.62 0.33
CA GLY A 37 1.56 7.66 1.68
C GLY A 37 0.60 7.32 2.81
N ASP A 38 -0.65 6.98 2.51
CA ASP A 38 -1.58 6.50 3.52
C ASP A 38 -1.38 5.00 3.78
N ILE A 39 -1.50 4.61 5.04
CA ILE A 39 -1.43 3.21 5.45
C ILE A 39 -2.83 2.60 5.32
N VAL A 40 -2.90 1.44 4.71
CA VAL A 40 -4.14 0.68 4.48
C VAL A 40 -3.98 -0.75 4.95
N LEU A 41 -5.09 -1.37 5.32
CA LEU A 41 -5.15 -2.82 5.51
C LEU A 41 -5.57 -3.46 4.19
N VAL A 42 -4.79 -4.42 3.73
CA VAL A 42 -5.07 -5.15 2.49
C VAL A 42 -5.19 -6.64 2.76
N THR A 43 -5.94 -7.31 1.89
CA THR A 43 -5.99 -8.77 1.82
C THR A 43 -5.36 -9.21 0.50
N VAL A 44 -4.32 -10.03 0.57
CA VAL A 44 -3.63 -10.54 -0.62
C VAL A 44 -4.56 -11.51 -1.36
N LYS A 45 -4.82 -11.24 -2.64
CA LYS A 45 -5.69 -12.07 -3.49
C LYS A 45 -4.90 -12.97 -4.44
N LYS A 46 -3.76 -12.50 -4.92
CA LYS A 46 -2.85 -13.27 -5.79
C LYS A 46 -1.45 -13.23 -5.21
N SER A 47 -0.82 -14.38 -5.11
CA SER A 47 0.54 -14.52 -4.60
C SER A 47 1.26 -15.66 -5.31
N LEU A 48 2.59 -15.68 -5.18
CA LEU A 48 3.40 -16.80 -5.64
C LEU A 48 3.12 -18.03 -4.77
N PRO A 49 3.17 -19.27 -5.33
CA PRO A 49 2.84 -20.49 -4.59
C PRO A 49 3.67 -20.72 -3.32
N ASN A 50 4.93 -20.28 -3.30
CA ASN A 50 5.85 -20.46 -2.18
C ASN A 50 5.96 -19.24 -1.26
N SER A 51 5.04 -18.29 -1.37
CA SER A 51 5.04 -17.10 -0.52
C SER A 51 4.40 -17.37 0.85
N GLU A 52 4.68 -16.51 1.81
CA GLU A 52 4.04 -16.57 3.13
C GLU A 52 2.52 -16.36 3.11
N PHE A 53 1.99 -15.82 2.01
CA PHE A 53 0.56 -15.58 1.80
C PHE A 53 -0.18 -16.78 1.21
N SER A 54 0.54 -17.82 0.80
CA SER A 54 -0.01 -19.08 0.31
C SER A 54 -0.03 -20.11 1.44
N GLY A 55 -1.08 -20.91 1.50
CA GLY A 55 -1.18 -22.01 2.47
C GLY A 55 -1.92 -21.61 3.76
N GLY A 56 -2.08 -22.61 4.60
CA GLY A 56 -2.86 -22.58 5.83
C GLY A 56 -3.82 -23.75 5.89
N ALA A 57 -3.82 -24.50 6.99
CA ALA A 57 -4.66 -25.70 7.16
C ALA A 57 -6.14 -25.33 7.24
N ASP A 58 -6.48 -24.24 7.93
CA ASP A 58 -7.83 -23.79 8.18
C ASP A 58 -8.19 -22.51 7.42
N ARG A 59 -9.50 -22.31 7.18
CA ARG A 59 -10.02 -21.09 6.58
C ARG A 59 -9.65 -19.84 7.38
N LYS A 60 -9.68 -19.90 8.72
CA LYS A 60 -9.31 -18.79 9.62
C LYS A 60 -7.81 -18.44 9.48
N GLU A 61 -6.95 -19.45 9.46
CA GLU A 61 -5.51 -19.29 9.33
C GLU A 61 -5.13 -18.71 7.97
N ARG A 62 -5.73 -19.20 6.88
CA ARG A 62 -5.56 -18.65 5.54
C ARG A 62 -5.97 -17.19 5.46
N SER A 63 -7.11 -16.85 6.04
CA SER A 63 -7.59 -15.46 6.10
C SER A 63 -6.63 -14.56 6.87
N LYS A 64 -6.12 -15.03 8.00
CA LYS A 64 -5.16 -14.28 8.83
C LYS A 64 -3.83 -14.03 8.13
N ARG A 65 -3.29 -15.03 7.44
CA ARG A 65 -2.03 -14.91 6.70
C ARG A 65 -2.09 -13.95 5.52
N ARG A 66 -3.25 -13.79 4.91
CA ARG A 66 -3.44 -12.91 3.74
C ARG A 66 -3.59 -11.43 4.09
N LYS A 67 -3.86 -11.09 5.34
CA LYS A 67 -4.01 -9.71 5.79
C LYS A 67 -2.65 -9.09 6.06
N ALA A 68 -2.44 -7.88 5.58
CA ALA A 68 -1.22 -7.14 5.82
C ALA A 68 -1.49 -5.63 5.82
N LYS A 69 -0.66 -4.89 6.54
CA LYS A 69 -0.57 -3.45 6.36
C LYS A 69 0.17 -3.14 5.07
N ALA A 70 -0.22 -2.08 4.41
CA ALA A 70 0.44 -1.59 3.22
C ALA A 70 0.41 -0.08 3.17
N VAL A 71 1.29 0.51 2.39
CA VAL A 71 1.29 1.94 2.08
C VAL A 71 1.06 2.14 0.59
N VAL A 72 0.25 3.12 0.25
CA VAL A 72 -0.04 3.45 -1.15
C VAL A 72 1.15 4.21 -1.74
N VAL A 73 1.75 3.69 -2.80
CA VAL A 73 2.92 4.28 -3.45
C VAL A 73 2.63 4.83 -4.85
N ARG A 74 1.62 4.30 -5.53
CA ARG A 74 1.15 4.78 -6.84
C ARG A 74 -0.36 4.85 -6.87
N MET A 75 -0.89 5.88 -7.53
CA MET A 75 -2.33 6.03 -7.75
C MET A 75 -2.64 6.47 -9.18
N ARG A 76 -3.72 5.97 -9.73
CA ARG A 76 -4.26 6.47 -11.00
C ARG A 76 -4.89 7.85 -10.86
N ALA A 77 -5.45 8.15 -9.70
CA ALA A 77 -6.00 9.47 -9.42
C ALA A 77 -4.87 10.52 -9.32
N PRO A 78 -5.03 11.70 -9.93
CA PRO A 78 -4.02 12.75 -9.85
C PRO A 78 -3.78 13.22 -8.41
N THR A 79 -2.51 13.36 -8.04
CA THR A 79 -2.10 13.95 -6.77
C THR A 79 -1.52 15.34 -7.03
N ARG A 80 -2.13 16.37 -6.44
CA ARG A 80 -1.64 17.73 -6.56
C ARG A 80 -0.39 17.95 -5.72
N ARG A 81 0.58 18.65 -6.28
CA ARG A 81 1.81 19.07 -5.61
C ARG A 81 1.76 20.56 -5.24
N HIS A 82 2.67 20.99 -4.39
CA HIS A 82 2.73 22.38 -3.89
C HIS A 82 2.98 23.41 -4.99
N ASP A 83 3.69 23.03 -6.06
CA ASP A 83 3.97 23.90 -7.22
C ASP A 83 2.79 24.00 -8.21
N GLY A 84 1.68 23.35 -7.94
CA GLY A 84 0.51 23.31 -8.81
C GLY A 84 0.55 22.21 -9.87
N SER A 85 1.63 21.45 -9.98
CA SER A 85 1.71 20.28 -10.88
C SER A 85 0.95 19.09 -10.28
N TYR A 86 0.71 18.07 -11.12
CA TYR A 86 0.05 16.84 -10.74
C TYR A 86 0.90 15.64 -11.12
N VAL A 87 0.87 14.62 -10.29
CA VAL A 87 1.43 13.31 -10.62
C VAL A 87 0.30 12.27 -10.64
N ARG A 88 0.31 11.43 -11.65
CA ARG A 88 -0.57 10.25 -11.70
C ARG A 88 0.16 9.10 -12.38
N PHE A 89 -0.22 7.91 -11.99
CA PHE A 89 0.36 6.66 -12.48
C PHE A 89 -0.68 5.87 -13.26
N ASP A 90 -0.24 4.87 -14.01
CA ASP A 90 -1.14 4.03 -14.80
C ASP A 90 -1.92 3.02 -13.96
N SER A 91 -1.43 2.70 -12.78
CA SER A 91 -2.06 1.75 -11.86
C SER A 91 -1.98 2.20 -10.40
N ASN A 92 -2.85 1.62 -9.59
CA ASN A 92 -2.76 1.75 -8.14
C ASN A 92 -1.85 0.65 -7.60
N ALA A 93 -0.85 1.01 -6.82
CA ALA A 93 0.07 0.05 -6.24
C ALA A 93 0.38 0.36 -4.78
N VAL A 94 0.65 -0.71 -4.04
CA VAL A 94 1.00 -0.66 -2.62
C VAL A 94 2.28 -1.43 -2.35
N VAL A 95 2.93 -1.09 -1.26
CA VAL A 95 4.07 -1.84 -0.69
C VAL A 95 3.63 -2.38 0.66
N LEU A 96 3.87 -3.66 0.90
CA LEU A 96 3.51 -4.29 2.16
C LEU A 96 4.46 -3.84 3.27
N LEU A 97 3.88 -3.57 4.43
CA LEU A 97 4.59 -3.15 5.64
C LEU A 97 4.55 -4.23 6.70
N ASP A 98 5.55 -4.22 7.57
CA ASP A 98 5.58 -5.01 8.79
C ASP A 98 4.86 -4.27 9.94
N GLU A 99 4.93 -4.82 11.15
CA GLU A 99 4.32 -4.23 12.35
C GLU A 99 4.95 -2.88 12.75
N ARG A 100 6.18 -2.62 12.32
CA ARG A 100 6.92 -1.37 12.58
C ARG A 100 6.75 -0.32 11.50
N ASP A 101 5.83 -0.54 10.55
CA ASP A 101 5.60 0.31 9.39
C ASP A 101 6.84 0.44 8.47
N GLU A 102 7.64 -0.62 8.42
CA GLU A 102 8.79 -0.76 7.52
C GLU A 102 8.46 -1.72 6.37
N PRO A 103 9.07 -1.56 5.18
CA PRO A 103 8.83 -2.47 4.07
C PRO A 103 9.19 -3.91 4.45
N ARG A 104 8.32 -4.86 4.16
CA ARG A 104 8.60 -6.30 4.35
C ARG A 104 9.60 -6.83 3.34
N GLY A 105 9.51 -6.35 2.11
CA GLY A 105 10.41 -6.74 1.03
C GLY A 105 11.71 -5.97 1.06
N THR A 106 12.70 -6.49 0.34
CA THR A 106 14.00 -5.85 0.17
C THR A 106 14.10 -5.05 -1.12
N ARG A 107 13.09 -5.13 -1.98
CA ARG A 107 13.09 -4.55 -3.31
C ARG A 107 11.70 -4.04 -3.70
N ILE A 108 11.64 -2.90 -4.33
CA ILE A 108 10.41 -2.29 -4.82
C ILE A 108 10.53 -2.06 -6.31
N PHE A 109 9.56 -2.56 -7.08
CA PHE A 109 9.56 -2.48 -8.54
C PHE A 109 8.85 -1.23 -9.04
N GLY A 110 9.42 -0.59 -10.03
CA GLY A 110 8.86 0.58 -10.68
C GLY A 110 9.04 1.87 -9.88
N ALA A 111 8.31 2.90 -10.30
CA ALA A 111 8.38 4.23 -9.70
C ALA A 111 7.52 4.35 -8.44
N VAL A 112 7.94 5.18 -7.52
CA VAL A 112 7.15 5.63 -6.38
C VAL A 112 7.05 7.14 -6.37
N ALA A 113 6.00 7.67 -5.76
CA ALA A 113 5.83 9.11 -5.64
C ALA A 113 6.73 9.68 -4.55
N ARG A 114 7.32 10.85 -4.80
CA ARG A 114 8.21 11.50 -3.82
C ARG A 114 7.51 12.02 -2.57
N GLU A 115 6.19 12.11 -2.57
CA GLU A 115 5.39 12.45 -1.39
C GLU A 115 5.63 11.49 -0.21
N LEU A 116 6.14 10.28 -0.48
CA LEU A 116 6.52 9.33 0.56
C LEU A 116 7.64 9.83 1.46
N ARG A 117 8.51 10.71 0.98
CA ARG A 117 9.56 11.35 1.81
C ARG A 117 8.95 12.23 2.90
N GLU A 118 7.93 12.98 2.55
CA GLU A 118 7.23 13.88 3.48
C GLU A 118 6.49 13.11 4.57
N LYS A 119 6.12 11.87 4.28
CA LYS A 119 5.39 10.99 5.21
C LYS A 119 6.29 9.99 5.95
N ASN A 120 7.60 10.23 5.95
CA ASN A 120 8.60 9.43 6.68
C ASN A 120 8.78 7.98 6.19
N PHE A 121 8.50 7.72 4.92
CA PHE A 121 8.77 6.42 4.30
C PHE A 121 10.10 6.42 3.52
N MET A 122 11.16 6.85 4.16
CA MET A 122 12.48 6.95 3.54
C MET A 122 13.07 5.62 3.08
N LYS A 123 12.79 4.53 3.80
CA LYS A 123 13.24 3.20 3.39
C LYS A 123 12.60 2.76 2.08
N ILE A 124 11.32 3.07 1.88
CA ILE A 124 10.61 2.79 0.62
C ILE A 124 11.23 3.58 -0.52
N VAL A 125 11.52 4.85 -0.31
CA VAL A 125 12.17 5.71 -1.31
C VAL A 125 13.55 5.19 -1.68
N SER A 126 14.32 4.70 -0.72
CA SER A 126 15.66 4.15 -0.96
C SER A 126 15.65 2.81 -1.69
N LEU A 127 14.60 2.01 -1.51
CA LEU A 127 14.46 0.70 -2.18
C LEU A 127 13.83 0.79 -3.57
N ALA A 128 13.19 1.90 -3.90
CA ALA A 128 12.52 2.08 -5.18
C ALA A 128 13.50 2.24 -6.33
N GLU A 129 13.12 1.75 -7.51
CA GLU A 129 13.90 1.89 -8.73
C GLU A 129 13.94 3.34 -9.21
N GLU A 130 12.85 4.06 -9.03
CA GLU A 130 12.70 5.45 -9.47
C GLU A 130 11.78 6.22 -8.52
N VAL A 131 12.08 7.48 -8.28
CA VAL A 131 11.25 8.41 -7.49
C VAL A 131 10.80 9.55 -8.38
N VAL A 132 9.51 9.70 -8.53
CA VAL A 132 8.89 10.68 -9.44
C VAL A 132 8.21 11.82 -8.70
#